data_23c8af646860635ff381edf435102a99
#
_entry.id   23c8af646860635ff381edf435102a99
#
_cell.length_a   1.000
_cell.length_b   1.000
_cell.length_c   1.000
_cell.angle_alpha   90.00
_cell.angle_beta   90.00
_cell.angle_gamma   90.00
#
_symmetry.space_group_name_H-M   'P 1'
#
loop_
_entity.id
_entity.type
_entity.pdbx_description
1 polymer ?
#
loop_
_entity_poly.entity_id
_entity_poly.type
_entity_poly.pdbx_seq_one_letter_code
_entity_poly.pdbx_strand_id
1 'polypeptide(L)'
;MKKIGILGTGVVGTTIGTKLIGLDYEVMIGSRTASNEKSLSWVDKNGSSASAGTFEEAADFGEIIFNCTRGDAALEIFKQAGLNKFDNKTVIDISNPLDFSKGMPPTLIPEYVNTNSLAEEIQKLLPEANVVKTLNIVNCRGRRS
;
A
#
# COMPACT_ATOMS: atom_id res chain seq x y z
N MET A 1 19.40 -8.38 -0.61
CA MET A 1 18.54 -7.23 -0.91
C MET A 1 17.10 -7.59 -0.57
N LYS A 2 16.46 -6.80 0.30
CA LYS A 2 15.06 -7.10 0.70
C LYS A 2 14.08 -6.73 -0.40
N LYS A 3 13.02 -7.50 -0.47
CA LYS A 3 11.94 -7.30 -1.43
C LYS A 3 10.76 -6.64 -0.76
N ILE A 4 10.29 -5.56 -1.35
CA ILE A 4 9.16 -4.77 -0.84
C ILE A 4 8.02 -4.82 -1.86
N GLY A 5 6.84 -5.17 -1.39
CA GLY A 5 5.62 -5.05 -2.20
C GLY A 5 4.89 -3.77 -1.82
N ILE A 6 4.42 -3.03 -2.80
CA ILE A 6 3.61 -1.84 -2.58
C ILE A 6 2.24 -2.04 -3.24
N LEU A 7 1.19 -1.92 -2.46
CA LEU A 7 -0.18 -1.94 -2.99
C LEU A 7 -0.62 -0.51 -3.27
N GLY A 8 -0.85 -0.22 -4.55
CA GLY A 8 -1.29 1.10 -5.01
C GLY A 8 -0.27 1.79 -5.91
N THR A 9 -0.76 2.55 -6.87
CA THR A 9 0.05 3.20 -7.91
C THR A 9 -0.05 4.72 -7.87
N GLY A 10 -0.62 5.27 -6.82
CA GLY A 10 -0.76 6.70 -6.63
C GLY A 10 0.55 7.38 -6.22
N VAL A 11 0.48 8.68 -5.96
CA VAL A 11 1.64 9.49 -5.59
C VAL A 11 2.37 8.95 -4.36
N VAL A 12 1.63 8.50 -3.36
CA VAL A 12 2.22 7.99 -2.12
C VAL A 12 3.03 6.72 -2.38
N GLY A 13 2.42 5.74 -3.06
CA GLY A 13 3.09 4.47 -3.36
C GLY A 13 4.32 4.64 -4.24
N THR A 14 4.21 5.43 -5.29
CA THR A 14 5.34 5.68 -6.20
C THR A 14 6.46 6.47 -5.52
N THR A 15 6.13 7.43 -4.68
CA THR A 15 7.13 8.20 -3.92
C THR A 15 7.91 7.32 -2.95
N ILE A 16 7.21 6.47 -2.19
CA ILE A 16 7.84 5.54 -1.26
C ILE A 16 8.69 4.52 -2.02
N GLY A 17 8.15 3.97 -3.11
CA GLY A 17 8.87 3.00 -3.94
C GLY A 17 10.18 3.55 -4.48
N THR A 18 10.17 4.76 -5.00
CA THR A 18 11.37 5.44 -5.51
C THR A 18 12.41 5.61 -4.39
N LYS A 19 11.97 6.02 -3.21
CA LYS A 19 12.87 6.18 -2.07
C LYS A 19 13.49 4.85 -1.64
N LEU A 20 12.70 3.79 -1.60
CA LEU A 20 13.19 2.46 -1.21
C LEU A 20 14.20 1.91 -2.22
N ILE A 21 13.97 2.13 -3.51
CA ILE A 21 14.95 1.75 -4.54
C ILE A 21 16.27 2.50 -4.33
N GLY A 22 16.19 3.78 -4.00
CA GLY A 22 17.37 4.58 -3.65
C GLY A 22 18.12 4.08 -2.41
N LEU A 23 17.47 3.25 -1.59
CA LEU A 23 18.08 2.62 -0.41
C LEU A 23 18.43 1.15 -0.66
N ASP A 24 18.52 0.75 -1.92
CA ASP A 24 18.95 -0.59 -2.36
C ASP A 24 17.94 -1.72 -2.07
N TYR A 25 16.64 -1.40 -2.03
CA TYR A 25 15.59 -2.42 -1.97
C TYR A 25 15.07 -2.74 -3.37
N GLU A 26 14.61 -3.98 -3.56
CA GLU A 26 13.84 -4.34 -4.74
C GLU A 26 12.37 -4.09 -4.45
N VAL A 27 11.68 -3.39 -5.34
CA VAL A 27 10.30 -2.96 -5.12
C VAL A 27 9.40 -3.38 -6.27
N MET A 28 8.30 -4.07 -5.94
CA MET A 28 7.21 -4.32 -6.90
C MET A 28 5.99 -3.52 -6.50
N ILE A 29 5.51 -2.69 -7.41
CA ILE A 29 4.28 -1.93 -7.23
C ILE A 29 3.11 -2.71 -7.82
N GLY A 30 2.04 -2.86 -7.04
CA GLY A 30 0.87 -3.64 -7.44
C GLY A 30 -0.35 -2.78 -7.74
N SER A 31 -1.11 -3.21 -8.72
CA SER A 31 -2.38 -2.61 -9.10
C SER A 31 -3.38 -3.72 -9.45
N ARG A 32 -4.57 -3.34 -9.92
CA ARG A 32 -5.58 -4.32 -10.33
C ARG A 32 -5.14 -5.15 -11.53
N THR A 33 -4.32 -4.56 -12.42
CA THR A 33 -3.81 -5.25 -13.60
C THR A 33 -2.29 -5.06 -13.69
N ALA A 34 -1.60 -6.06 -14.23
CA ALA A 34 -0.16 -5.98 -14.43
C ALA A 34 0.24 -4.95 -15.51
N SER A 35 -0.69 -4.57 -16.37
CA SER A 35 -0.47 -3.62 -17.47
C SER A 35 -0.85 -2.18 -17.13
N ASN A 36 -0.95 -1.83 -15.87
CA ASN A 36 -1.29 -0.48 -15.44
C ASN A 36 -0.24 0.53 -15.91
N GLU A 37 -0.67 1.56 -16.63
CA GLU A 37 0.23 2.55 -17.24
C GLU A 37 1.08 3.32 -16.20
N LYS A 38 0.49 3.66 -15.06
CA LYS A 38 1.22 4.35 -13.97
C LYS A 38 2.33 3.47 -13.42
N SER A 39 2.05 2.19 -13.23
CA SER A 39 3.04 1.21 -12.76
C SER A 39 4.19 1.08 -13.76
N LEU A 40 3.88 0.89 -15.02
CA LEU A 40 4.89 0.69 -16.05
C LEU A 40 5.76 1.93 -16.25
N SER A 41 5.16 3.11 -16.23
CA SER A 41 5.89 4.39 -16.29
C SER A 41 6.84 4.55 -15.10
N TRP A 42 6.40 4.17 -13.91
CA TRP A 42 7.22 4.22 -12.71
C TRP A 42 8.42 3.25 -12.80
N VAL A 43 8.20 2.04 -13.31
CA VAL A 43 9.27 1.06 -13.53
C VAL A 43 10.32 1.62 -14.49
N ASP A 44 9.89 2.21 -15.59
CA ASP A 44 10.82 2.79 -16.58
C ASP A 44 11.72 3.88 -15.97
N LYS A 45 11.20 4.63 -15.02
CA LYS A 45 11.94 5.72 -14.35
C LYS A 45 12.90 5.22 -13.26
N ASN A 46 12.71 4.01 -12.75
CA ASN A 46 13.41 3.53 -11.56
C ASN A 46 14.37 2.37 -11.81
N GLY A 47 14.41 1.83 -13.01
CA GLY A 47 15.41 0.86 -13.41
C GLY A 47 15.14 -0.58 -12.98
N SER A 48 16.21 -1.38 -12.91
CA SER A 48 16.13 -2.82 -12.77
C SER A 48 15.63 -3.33 -11.40
N SER A 49 15.70 -2.50 -10.36
CA SER A 49 15.17 -2.86 -9.03
C SER A 49 13.68 -2.62 -8.89
N ALA A 50 13.05 -2.00 -9.90
CA ALA A 50 11.63 -1.72 -9.95
C ALA A 50 10.91 -2.75 -10.80
N SER A 51 9.75 -3.18 -10.36
CA SER A 51 8.87 -4.04 -11.14
C SER A 51 7.41 -3.70 -10.86
N ALA A 52 6.52 -4.19 -11.68
CA ALA A 52 5.08 -3.96 -11.57
C ALA A 52 4.33 -5.26 -11.76
N GLY A 53 3.20 -5.38 -11.09
CA GLY A 53 2.34 -6.55 -11.17
C GLY A 53 0.95 -6.27 -10.64
N THR A 54 0.20 -7.33 -10.43
CA THR A 54 -1.10 -7.27 -9.76
C THR A 54 -0.91 -7.09 -8.25
N PHE A 55 -1.99 -6.83 -7.53
CA PHE A 55 -1.94 -6.82 -6.05
C PHE A 55 -1.44 -8.15 -5.50
N GLU A 56 -1.90 -9.27 -6.07
CA GLU A 56 -1.46 -10.59 -5.66
C GLU A 56 0.04 -10.78 -5.88
N GLU A 57 0.53 -10.41 -7.05
CA GLU A 57 1.95 -10.54 -7.39
C GLU A 57 2.83 -9.69 -6.47
N ALA A 58 2.42 -8.46 -6.17
CA ALA A 58 3.15 -7.59 -5.26
C ALA A 58 3.15 -8.14 -3.82
N ALA A 59 2.01 -8.65 -3.37
CA ALA A 59 1.91 -9.26 -2.05
C ALA A 59 2.79 -10.50 -1.91
N ASP A 60 2.84 -11.32 -2.95
CA ASP A 60 3.68 -12.52 -2.98
C ASP A 60 5.17 -12.17 -3.04
N PHE A 61 5.52 -11.17 -3.83
CA PHE A 61 6.90 -10.71 -4.01
C PHE A 61 7.53 -10.15 -2.73
N GLY A 62 6.79 -9.32 -2.01
CA GLY A 62 7.35 -8.57 -0.87
C GLY A 62 7.50 -9.41 0.39
N GLU A 63 8.59 -9.18 1.10
CA GLU A 63 8.78 -9.64 2.48
C GLU A 63 8.12 -8.66 3.44
N ILE A 64 8.09 -7.39 3.05
CA ILE A 64 7.38 -6.30 3.73
C ILE A 64 6.42 -5.69 2.71
N ILE A 65 5.19 -5.43 3.13
CA ILE A 65 4.16 -4.89 2.26
C ILE A 65 3.74 -3.51 2.75
N PHE A 66 3.75 -2.52 1.85
CA PHE A 66 3.20 -1.19 2.13
C PHE A 66 1.80 -1.11 1.52
N ASN A 67 0.81 -0.80 2.33
CA ASN A 67 -0.52 -0.51 1.81
C ASN A 67 -0.65 1.00 1.57
N CYS A 68 -0.58 1.39 0.30
CA CYS A 68 -0.69 2.77 -0.17
C CYS A 68 -1.99 3.00 -0.95
N THR A 69 -2.99 2.17 -0.72
CA THR A 69 -4.29 2.27 -1.36
C THR A 69 -5.19 3.25 -0.61
N ARG A 70 -6.34 3.58 -1.20
CA ARG A 70 -7.35 4.39 -0.51
C ARG A 70 -7.95 3.56 0.64
N GLY A 71 -8.20 4.23 1.77
CA GLY A 71 -8.74 3.55 2.95
C GLY A 71 -10.10 2.92 2.73
N ASP A 72 -10.92 3.49 1.84
CA ASP A 72 -12.25 2.96 1.51
C ASP A 72 -12.20 1.68 0.66
N ALA A 73 -11.07 1.38 0.04
CA ALA A 73 -10.87 0.21 -0.81
C ALA A 73 -9.91 -0.82 -0.22
N ALA A 74 -9.24 -0.51 0.89
CA ALA A 74 -8.14 -1.31 1.42
C ALA A 74 -8.52 -2.76 1.71
N LEU A 75 -9.61 -2.99 2.42
CA LEU A 75 -10.03 -4.35 2.78
C LEU A 75 -10.31 -5.21 1.56
N GLU A 76 -10.97 -4.64 0.56
CA GLU A 76 -11.26 -5.35 -0.69
C GLU A 76 -9.99 -5.69 -1.45
N ILE A 77 -9.03 -4.77 -1.47
CA ILE A 77 -7.74 -4.98 -2.14
C ILE A 77 -6.96 -6.11 -1.48
N PHE A 78 -6.95 -6.20 -0.14
CA PHE A 78 -6.32 -7.32 0.54
C PHE A 78 -6.97 -8.67 0.17
N LYS A 79 -8.29 -8.68 0.01
CA LYS A 79 -9.01 -9.88 -0.45
C LYS A 79 -8.64 -10.24 -1.88
N GLN A 80 -8.54 -9.26 -2.77
CA GLN A 80 -8.11 -9.47 -4.15
C GLN A 80 -6.68 -10.00 -4.25
N ALA A 81 -5.80 -9.52 -3.39
CA ALA A 81 -4.41 -9.97 -3.34
C ALA A 81 -4.25 -11.41 -2.83
N GLY A 82 -5.22 -11.87 -2.05
CA GLY A 82 -5.16 -13.18 -1.39
C GLY A 82 -4.64 -13.07 0.03
N LEU A 83 -5.50 -13.36 1.01
CA LEU A 83 -5.21 -13.12 2.42
C LEU A 83 -3.98 -13.87 2.93
N ASN A 84 -3.76 -15.08 2.43
CA ASN A 84 -2.63 -15.92 2.82
C ASN A 84 -1.27 -15.38 2.33
N LYS A 85 -1.26 -14.48 1.36
CA LYS A 85 -0.02 -13.87 0.85
C LYS A 85 0.66 -12.97 1.88
N PHE A 86 -0.06 -12.58 2.92
CA PHE A 86 0.43 -11.68 3.97
C PHE A 86 0.87 -12.42 5.22
N ASP A 87 0.70 -13.74 5.29
CA ASP A 87 1.05 -14.53 6.46
C ASP A 87 2.53 -14.39 6.81
N ASN A 88 2.80 -14.12 8.09
CA ASN A 88 4.14 -13.92 8.64
C ASN A 88 4.91 -12.74 8.04
N LYS A 89 4.21 -11.80 7.41
CA LYS A 89 4.81 -10.57 6.86
C LYS A 89 4.42 -9.36 7.68
N THR A 90 5.24 -8.32 7.59
CA THR A 90 4.89 -7.01 8.13
C THR A 90 4.14 -6.22 7.07
N VAL A 91 2.97 -5.74 7.42
CA VAL A 91 2.15 -4.87 6.56
C VAL A 91 2.16 -3.48 7.15
N ILE A 92 2.78 -2.56 6.45
CA ILE A 92 2.85 -1.15 6.85
C ILE A 92 1.67 -0.43 6.19
N ASP A 93 0.69 -0.07 6.98
CA ASP A 93 -0.52 0.59 6.50
C ASP A 93 -0.40 2.10 6.64
N ILE A 94 -0.41 2.81 5.50
CA ILE A 94 -0.37 4.27 5.46
C ILE A 94 -1.66 4.87 4.89
N SER A 95 -2.69 4.05 4.71
CA SER A 95 -3.99 4.51 4.23
C SER A 95 -4.76 5.26 5.31
N ASN A 96 -5.69 6.11 4.89
CA ASN A 96 -6.64 6.79 5.77
C ASN A 96 -8.06 6.41 5.36
N PRO A 97 -8.94 6.12 6.34
CA PRO A 97 -10.33 5.80 6.03
C PRO A 97 -11.13 7.08 5.75
N LEU A 98 -10.78 7.75 4.65
CA LEU A 98 -11.38 9.03 4.26
C LEU A 98 -12.53 8.82 3.28
N ASP A 99 -13.61 9.54 3.51
CA ASP A 99 -14.77 9.57 2.63
C ASP A 99 -14.73 10.83 1.78
N PHE A 100 -14.56 10.67 0.48
CA PHE A 100 -14.51 11.76 -0.51
C PHE A 100 -15.85 12.01 -1.17
N SER A 101 -16.88 11.25 -0.83
CA SER A 101 -18.20 11.36 -1.49
C SER A 101 -18.86 12.74 -1.30
N LYS A 102 -18.50 13.46 -0.26
CA LYS A 102 -18.99 14.81 0.05
C LYS A 102 -18.05 15.93 -0.45
N GLY A 103 -17.01 15.56 -1.22
CA GLY A 103 -16.05 16.52 -1.77
C GLY A 103 -14.86 16.77 -0.85
N MET A 104 -14.25 17.92 -0.98
CA MET A 104 -13.08 18.32 -0.19
C MET A 104 -13.45 19.43 0.80
N PRO A 105 -12.96 19.39 2.06
CA PRO A 105 -12.08 18.34 2.60
C PRO A 105 -12.82 17.03 2.84
N PRO A 106 -12.13 15.88 2.75
CA PRO A 106 -12.77 14.59 3.01
C PRO A 106 -13.09 14.43 4.50
N THR A 107 -14.10 13.59 4.79
CA THR A 107 -14.46 13.22 6.16
C THR A 107 -13.97 11.81 6.45
N LEU A 108 -13.94 11.41 7.73
CA LEU A 108 -13.63 10.03 8.09
C LEU A 108 -14.84 9.14 7.78
N ILE A 109 -14.57 7.92 7.35
CA ILE A 109 -15.62 6.91 7.18
C ILE A 109 -16.22 6.63 8.57
N PRO A 110 -17.54 6.76 8.75
CA PRO A 110 -18.17 6.67 10.10
C PRO A 110 -17.84 5.41 10.89
N GLU A 111 -17.67 4.27 10.23
CA GLU A 111 -17.32 2.98 10.88
C GLU A 111 -15.99 3.03 11.63
N TYR A 112 -15.10 3.93 11.26
CA TYR A 112 -13.74 4.01 11.80
C TYR A 112 -13.52 5.20 12.73
N VAL A 113 -14.62 5.84 13.16
CA VAL A 113 -14.58 6.95 14.10
C VAL A 113 -14.80 6.42 15.52
N ASN A 114 -13.98 6.84 16.47
CA ASN A 114 -14.09 6.60 17.92
C ASN A 114 -13.82 5.17 18.41
N THR A 115 -14.56 4.16 17.96
CA THR A 115 -14.54 2.81 18.56
C THR A 115 -13.88 1.75 17.69
N ASN A 116 -13.54 2.10 16.46
CA ASN A 116 -12.95 1.18 15.52
C ASN A 116 -11.95 1.92 14.64
N SER A 117 -10.97 1.19 14.08
CA SER A 117 -10.02 1.76 13.12
C SER A 117 -9.85 0.85 11.92
N LEU A 118 -9.48 1.44 10.78
CA LEU A 118 -9.16 0.66 9.59
C LEU A 118 -7.99 -0.30 9.86
N ALA A 119 -6.97 0.14 10.60
CA ALA A 119 -5.83 -0.71 10.94
C ALA A 119 -6.26 -1.93 11.76
N GLU A 120 -7.19 -1.77 12.70
CA GLU A 120 -7.75 -2.88 13.47
C GLU A 120 -8.50 -3.86 12.56
N GLU A 121 -9.28 -3.35 11.61
CA GLU A 121 -9.99 -4.19 10.65
C GLU A 121 -9.04 -4.93 9.71
N ILE A 122 -7.97 -4.30 9.27
CA ILE A 122 -6.92 -4.95 8.48
C ILE A 122 -6.26 -6.06 9.31
N GLN A 123 -5.92 -5.80 10.58
CA GLN A 123 -5.32 -6.81 11.45
C GLN A 123 -6.26 -8.01 11.67
N LYS A 124 -7.56 -7.77 11.82
CA LYS A 124 -8.54 -8.85 11.93
C LYS A 124 -8.64 -9.68 10.65
N LEU A 125 -8.54 -9.02 9.50
CA LEU A 125 -8.58 -9.67 8.19
C LEU A 125 -7.32 -10.49 7.94
N LEU A 126 -6.18 -10.03 8.46
CA LEU A 126 -4.85 -10.63 8.28
C LEU A 126 -4.27 -11.05 9.65
N PRO A 127 -4.85 -12.07 10.30
CA PRO A 127 -4.46 -12.40 11.68
C PRO A 127 -3.02 -12.90 11.82
N GLU A 128 -2.43 -13.45 10.76
CA GLU A 128 -1.06 -13.96 10.77
C GLU A 128 -0.03 -12.92 10.29
N ALA A 129 -0.45 -11.70 9.99
CA ALA A 129 0.43 -10.60 9.61
C ALA A 129 0.65 -9.65 10.79
N ASN A 130 1.77 -8.92 10.74
CA ASN A 130 2.03 -7.84 11.70
C ASN A 130 1.65 -6.51 11.03
N VAL A 131 0.51 -5.96 11.38
CA VAL A 131 0.02 -4.70 10.81
C VAL A 131 0.53 -3.52 11.63
N VAL A 132 1.23 -2.60 10.96
CA VAL A 132 1.78 -1.39 11.57
C VAL A 132 1.16 -0.16 10.88
N LYS A 133 0.48 0.67 11.64
CA LYS A 133 -0.10 1.93 11.15
C LYS A 133 0.91 3.05 11.29
N THR A 134 1.21 3.76 10.21
CA THR A 134 2.15 4.88 10.26
C THR A 134 2.00 5.80 9.03
N LEU A 135 2.62 6.98 9.09
CA LEU A 135 2.75 7.95 8.00
C LEU A 135 1.43 8.51 7.45
N ASN A 136 0.30 8.13 8.00
CA ASN A 136 -1.01 8.56 7.50
C ASN A 136 -1.31 10.05 7.80
N ILE A 137 -0.60 10.65 8.74
CA ILE A 137 -0.76 12.07 9.10
C ILE A 137 0.26 12.97 8.39
N VAL A 138 1.15 12.40 7.58
CA VAL A 138 2.21 13.13 6.86
C VAL A 138 1.86 13.17 5.38
N ASN A 139 1.94 14.34 4.75
CA ASN A 139 1.69 14.44 3.31
C ASN A 139 2.81 13.74 2.51
N CYS A 140 2.54 13.44 1.25
CA CYS A 140 3.48 12.65 0.43
C CYS A 140 4.84 13.32 0.24
N ARG A 141 4.90 14.66 0.28
CA ARG A 141 6.19 15.38 0.19
C ARG A 141 7.01 15.21 1.46
N GLY A 142 6.36 15.28 2.61
CA GLY A 142 7.02 15.01 3.89
C GLY A 142 7.56 13.58 3.98
N ARG A 143 6.91 12.64 3.31
CA ARG A 143 7.33 11.22 3.29
C ARG A 143 8.60 10.97 2.46
N ARG A 144 9.04 11.95 1.69
CA ARG A 144 10.27 11.86 0.89
C ARG A 144 11.55 12.02 1.71
N SER A 145 11.43 12.70 2.81
CA SER A 145 12.60 13.03 3.64
C SER A 145 12.98 11.96 4.65
#